data_3271fcb180632d66b4f1c49f35fddcf0
#
_entry.id   3271fcb180632d66b4f1c49f35fddcf0
#
_cell.length_a   1.000
_cell.length_b   1.000
_cell.length_c   1.000
_cell.angle_alpha   90.00
_cell.angle_beta   90.00
_cell.angle_gamma   90.00
#
_symmetry.space_group_name_H-M   'P 1'
#
loop_
_entity.id
_entity.type
_entity.pdbx_description
1 polymer ?
#
loop_
_entity_poly.entity_id
_entity_poly.type
_entity_poly.pdbx_seq_one_letter_code
_entity_poly.pdbx_strand_id
1 'polypeptide(L)'
;IAIEDTPINYPVMYTPDSPDYYLKHNFAKKYSAYGVPYIAEHCDPAEPSDNVIIYGHHMNNGTMFAGLMNYEDKNFYEQHKTIRFDTLTQTAEYEVIAVFKTTVYDDTGFRYYLFSQAEKPEEFTDYVGQCKALSLYETGVTAEYGDRLLTLSTCEYSSTNGRLVVVAKKL
;
A
#
# COMPACT_ATOMS: atom_id res chain seq x y z
N ILE A 1 -4.34 5.45 -8.88
CA ILE A 1 -4.92 4.46 -7.98
C ILE A 1 -6.37 4.82 -7.66
N ALA A 2 -7.25 3.83 -7.66
CA ALA A 2 -8.66 4.03 -7.30
C ALA A 2 -9.20 2.83 -6.52
N ILE A 3 -10.08 3.13 -5.56
CA ILE A 3 -10.92 2.16 -4.87
C ILE A 3 -12.36 2.63 -5.07
N GLU A 4 -13.18 1.80 -5.72
CA GLU A 4 -14.56 2.14 -6.08
C GLU A 4 -15.37 2.54 -4.84
N ASP A 5 -16.31 3.47 -5.02
CA ASP A 5 -17.18 4.01 -3.96
C ASP A 5 -16.44 4.61 -2.74
N THR A 6 -15.17 5.01 -2.92
CA THR A 6 -14.39 5.71 -1.91
C THR A 6 -13.77 7.02 -2.44
N PRO A 7 -13.30 7.92 -1.56
CA PRO A 7 -12.55 9.10 -1.99
C PRO A 7 -11.18 8.80 -2.62
N ILE A 8 -10.69 7.56 -2.56
CA ILE A 8 -9.37 7.19 -3.09
C ILE A 8 -9.47 7.07 -4.60
N ASN A 9 -9.09 8.14 -5.28
CA ASN A 9 -8.94 8.25 -6.72
C ASN A 9 -7.89 9.33 -7.01
N TYR A 10 -6.61 8.93 -7.06
CA TYR A 10 -5.48 9.85 -7.10
C TYR A 10 -4.44 9.44 -8.14
N PRO A 11 -3.74 10.43 -8.76
CA PRO A 11 -2.49 10.14 -9.42
C PRO A 11 -1.48 9.62 -8.40
N VAL A 12 -0.64 8.67 -8.81
CA VAL A 12 0.47 8.15 -8.00
C VAL A 12 1.78 8.59 -8.63
N MET A 13 2.65 9.18 -7.84
CA MET A 13 3.90 9.73 -8.31
C MET A 13 5.07 8.78 -8.06
N TYR A 14 6.11 8.89 -8.89
CA TYR A 14 7.32 8.11 -8.74
C TYR A 14 8.55 8.98 -8.96
N THR A 15 9.43 9.05 -7.97
CA THR A 15 10.66 9.85 -7.97
C THR A 15 11.77 9.10 -7.22
N PRO A 16 12.34 8.03 -7.82
CA PRO A 16 13.33 7.19 -7.13
C PRO A 16 14.58 7.98 -6.71
N ASP A 17 14.99 8.98 -7.49
CA ASP A 17 16.15 9.82 -7.21
C ASP A 17 15.89 10.90 -6.15
N SER A 18 14.65 11.06 -5.71
CA SER A 18 14.25 12.02 -4.68
C SER A 18 13.17 11.43 -3.79
N PRO A 19 13.55 10.46 -2.92
CA PRO A 19 12.62 9.83 -2.00
C PRO A 19 11.82 10.85 -1.20
N ASP A 20 10.57 10.53 -0.92
CA ASP A 20 9.65 11.37 -0.15
C ASP A 20 9.36 12.77 -0.71
N TYR A 21 9.81 13.09 -1.94
CA TYR A 21 9.52 14.41 -2.55
C TYR A 21 8.02 14.73 -2.50
N TYR A 22 7.18 13.77 -2.89
CA TYR A 22 5.72 13.95 -2.92
C TYR A 22 5.02 13.81 -1.56
N LEU A 23 5.78 13.53 -0.50
CA LEU A 23 5.24 13.62 0.86
C LEU A 23 4.73 15.04 1.17
N LYS A 24 5.39 16.08 0.60
CA LYS A 24 5.04 17.50 0.82
C LYS A 24 4.92 18.30 -0.47
N HIS A 25 4.68 17.65 -1.60
CA HIS A 25 4.44 18.30 -2.89
C HIS A 25 3.21 17.70 -3.56
N ASN A 26 2.42 18.56 -4.21
CA ASN A 26 1.29 18.12 -5.00
C ASN A 26 1.71 17.68 -6.42
N PHE A 27 0.74 17.24 -7.22
CA PHE A 27 0.96 16.81 -8.61
C PHE A 27 1.65 17.89 -9.47
N ALA A 28 1.39 19.18 -9.21
CA ALA A 28 2.03 20.29 -9.91
C ALA A 28 3.42 20.68 -9.34
N LYS A 29 4.03 19.82 -8.51
CA LYS A 29 5.33 20.05 -7.85
C LYS A 29 5.39 21.27 -6.94
N LYS A 30 4.24 21.76 -6.47
CA LYS A 30 4.16 22.84 -5.49
C LYS A 30 4.06 22.27 -4.10
N TYR A 31 4.62 22.99 -3.12
CA TYR A 31 4.49 22.61 -1.71
C TYR A 31 3.01 22.39 -1.34
N SER A 32 2.73 21.31 -0.67
CA SER A 32 1.42 20.93 -0.16
C SER A 32 1.57 20.03 1.05
N ALA A 33 0.97 20.41 2.17
CA ALA A 33 0.93 19.55 3.37
C ALA A 33 0.16 18.23 3.14
N TYR A 34 -0.68 18.17 2.11
CA TYR A 34 -1.42 16.97 1.71
C TYR A 34 -0.54 15.98 0.93
N GLY A 35 0.52 16.47 0.27
CA GLY A 35 1.27 15.65 -0.66
C GLY A 35 0.42 15.11 -1.81
N VAL A 36 0.83 13.99 -2.33
CA VAL A 36 0.07 13.12 -3.25
C VAL A 36 0.61 11.71 -3.07
N PRO A 37 -0.19 10.63 -3.24
CA PRO A 37 0.33 9.27 -3.12
C PRO A 37 1.55 9.03 -4.01
N TYR A 38 2.54 8.31 -3.52
CA TYR A 38 3.79 8.07 -4.23
C TYR A 38 4.36 6.68 -3.95
N ILE A 39 5.10 6.16 -4.92
CA ILE A 39 5.73 4.85 -4.87
C ILE A 39 7.05 4.94 -4.10
N ALA A 40 7.34 3.93 -3.27
CA ALA A 40 8.62 3.78 -2.60
C ALA A 40 9.78 3.74 -3.62
N GLU A 41 10.90 4.39 -3.32
CA GLU A 41 12.03 4.59 -4.23
C GLU A 41 12.67 3.30 -4.76
N HIS A 42 12.58 2.21 -3.97
CA HIS A 42 13.14 0.90 -4.32
C HIS A 42 12.17 -0.03 -5.05
N CYS A 43 10.98 0.47 -5.39
CA CYS A 43 10.01 -0.23 -6.24
C CYS A 43 10.07 0.29 -7.67
N ASP A 44 9.87 -0.57 -8.66
CA ASP A 44 9.76 -0.18 -10.07
C ASP A 44 8.33 -0.45 -10.58
N PRO A 45 7.58 0.58 -10.97
CA PRO A 45 6.24 0.40 -11.54
C PRO A 45 6.24 0.07 -13.04
N ALA A 46 7.35 0.27 -13.74
CA ALA A 46 7.46 0.05 -15.19
C ALA A 46 7.88 -1.40 -15.51
N GLU A 47 8.90 -1.89 -14.80
CA GLU A 47 9.26 -3.31 -14.73
C GLU A 47 8.87 -3.80 -13.32
N PRO A 48 7.59 -4.16 -13.12
CA PRO A 48 7.03 -4.19 -11.78
C PRO A 48 7.78 -5.15 -10.87
N SER A 49 8.26 -4.60 -9.77
CA SER A 49 8.75 -5.34 -8.62
C SER A 49 7.71 -6.38 -8.17
N ASP A 50 8.12 -7.40 -7.44
CA ASP A 50 7.18 -8.38 -6.87
C ASP A 50 6.16 -7.70 -5.95
N ASN A 51 6.55 -6.58 -5.31
CA ASN A 51 5.67 -5.75 -4.51
C ASN A 51 5.90 -4.26 -4.80
N VAL A 52 4.88 -3.56 -5.27
CA VAL A 52 4.89 -2.10 -5.42
C VAL A 52 4.25 -1.49 -4.17
N ILE A 53 5.02 -0.65 -3.46
CA ILE A 53 4.58 -0.01 -2.22
C ILE A 53 4.21 1.43 -2.50
N ILE A 54 3.01 1.85 -2.11
CA ILE A 54 2.50 3.21 -2.27
C ILE A 54 2.21 3.81 -0.90
N TYR A 55 2.80 4.96 -0.63
CA TYR A 55 2.58 5.76 0.55
C TYR A 55 1.58 6.88 0.28
N GLY A 56 0.74 7.18 1.25
CA GLY A 56 -0.16 8.33 1.21
C GLY A 56 -0.52 8.82 2.60
N HIS A 57 -0.72 10.13 2.74
CA HIS A 57 -1.08 10.72 4.03
C HIS A 57 -2.46 10.27 4.51
N HIS A 58 -2.57 10.13 5.83
CA HIS A 58 -3.85 10.09 6.53
C HIS A 58 -4.22 11.52 6.93
N MET A 59 -5.05 12.18 6.16
CA MET A 59 -5.49 13.55 6.44
C MET A 59 -6.74 13.57 7.32
N ASN A 60 -6.77 14.46 8.32
CA ASN A 60 -7.89 14.58 9.26
C ASN A 60 -9.23 14.92 8.58
N ASN A 61 -9.20 15.49 7.38
CA ASN A 61 -10.40 15.80 6.59
C ASN A 61 -10.87 14.62 5.72
N GLY A 62 -10.31 13.42 5.89
CA GLY A 62 -10.71 12.22 5.17
C GLY A 62 -10.12 12.06 3.76
N THR A 63 -9.24 12.97 3.32
CA THR A 63 -8.60 12.90 1.99
C THR A 63 -7.32 12.05 2.01
N MET A 64 -6.73 11.89 0.83
CA MET A 64 -5.57 11.03 0.58
C MET A 64 -5.86 9.58 0.99
N PHE A 65 -5.00 8.94 1.76
CA PHE A 65 -5.18 7.56 2.20
C PHE A 65 -5.92 7.42 3.55
N ALA A 66 -6.54 8.49 4.05
CA ALA A 66 -7.39 8.39 5.24
C ALA A 66 -8.52 7.35 5.07
N GLY A 67 -9.06 7.20 3.86
CA GLY A 67 -10.09 6.20 3.54
C GLY A 67 -9.63 4.75 3.71
N LEU A 68 -8.33 4.47 3.73
CA LEU A 68 -7.82 3.11 4.02
C LEU A 68 -8.18 2.64 5.44
N MET A 69 -8.39 3.57 6.38
CA MET A 69 -8.78 3.21 7.74
C MET A 69 -10.11 2.44 7.80
N ASN A 70 -10.98 2.62 6.81
CA ASN A 70 -12.24 1.88 6.74
C ASN A 70 -12.03 0.37 6.58
N TYR A 71 -10.88 -0.06 6.07
CA TYR A 71 -10.52 -1.49 6.00
C TYR A 71 -10.29 -2.13 7.38
N GLU A 72 -10.31 -1.40 8.47
CA GLU A 72 -10.37 -1.99 9.81
C GLU A 72 -11.69 -2.75 10.03
N ASP A 73 -12.75 -2.35 9.34
CA ASP A 73 -14.04 -3.06 9.34
C ASP A 73 -14.08 -4.10 8.22
N LYS A 74 -14.24 -5.37 8.60
CA LYS A 74 -14.39 -6.47 7.64
C LYS A 74 -15.57 -6.27 6.68
N ASN A 75 -16.66 -5.63 7.12
CA ASN A 75 -17.82 -5.36 6.24
C ASN A 75 -17.44 -4.37 5.13
N PHE A 76 -16.59 -3.39 5.43
CA PHE A 76 -16.06 -2.50 4.40
C PHE A 76 -15.20 -3.28 3.40
N TYR A 77 -14.27 -4.13 3.88
CA TYR A 77 -13.46 -4.99 3.01
C TYR A 77 -14.35 -5.86 2.10
N GLU A 78 -15.42 -6.48 2.62
CA GLU A 78 -16.30 -7.35 1.82
C GLU A 78 -16.95 -6.62 0.63
N GLN A 79 -17.10 -5.30 0.73
CA GLN A 79 -17.66 -4.44 -0.32
C GLN A 79 -16.58 -3.82 -1.23
N HIS A 80 -15.31 -3.79 -0.79
CA HIS A 80 -14.20 -3.11 -1.46
C HIS A 80 -12.98 -4.03 -1.58
N LYS A 81 -13.19 -5.25 -2.10
CA LYS A 81 -12.12 -6.27 -2.23
C LYS A 81 -11.05 -5.90 -3.24
N THR A 82 -11.40 -5.05 -4.20
CA THR A 82 -10.56 -4.76 -5.37
C THR A 82 -10.03 -3.33 -5.34
N ILE A 83 -8.75 -3.20 -5.64
CA ILE A 83 -8.05 -1.94 -5.82
C ILE A 83 -7.58 -1.87 -7.27
N ARG A 84 -7.91 -0.78 -7.97
CA ARG A 84 -7.41 -0.51 -9.30
C ARG A 84 -6.12 0.30 -9.21
N PHE A 85 -5.07 -0.17 -9.86
CA PHE A 85 -3.82 0.56 -10.02
C PHE A 85 -3.36 0.52 -11.48
N ASP A 86 -3.42 1.68 -12.13
CA ASP A 86 -3.02 1.85 -13.52
C ASP A 86 -1.64 2.48 -13.60
N THR A 87 -0.83 1.97 -14.53
CA THR A 87 0.44 2.59 -14.92
C THR A 87 0.29 3.23 -16.30
N LEU A 88 1.35 3.85 -16.80
CA LEU A 88 1.34 4.44 -18.14
C LEU A 88 1.18 3.40 -19.27
N THR A 89 1.41 2.12 -18.99
CA THR A 89 1.43 1.05 -19.98
C THR A 89 0.36 -0.01 -19.79
N GLN A 90 -0.28 -0.08 -18.62
CA GLN A 90 -1.28 -1.11 -18.32
C GLN A 90 -2.29 -0.65 -17.28
N THR A 91 -3.49 -1.19 -17.37
CA THR A 91 -4.50 -1.16 -16.31
C THR A 91 -4.46 -2.48 -15.56
N ALA A 92 -4.64 -2.45 -14.25
CA ALA A 92 -4.64 -3.66 -13.44
C ALA A 92 -5.55 -3.53 -12.22
N GLU A 93 -6.15 -4.63 -11.84
CA GLU A 93 -6.91 -4.81 -10.62
C GLU A 93 -6.15 -5.72 -9.66
N TYR A 94 -6.27 -5.42 -8.37
CA TYR A 94 -5.61 -6.14 -7.29
C TYR A 94 -6.63 -6.52 -6.24
N GLU A 95 -6.66 -7.77 -5.83
CA GLU A 95 -7.54 -8.26 -4.77
C GLU A 95 -6.82 -8.22 -3.42
N VAL A 96 -7.47 -7.63 -2.42
CA VAL A 96 -6.91 -7.49 -1.06
C VAL A 96 -6.73 -8.87 -0.41
N ILE A 97 -5.51 -9.16 0.03
CA ILE A 97 -5.14 -10.42 0.69
C ILE A 97 -4.91 -10.27 2.19
N ALA A 98 -4.53 -9.08 2.67
CA ALA A 98 -4.29 -8.81 4.09
C ALA A 98 -4.47 -7.32 4.41
N VAL A 99 -4.97 -7.04 5.61
CA VAL A 99 -5.04 -5.70 6.20
C VAL A 99 -4.52 -5.78 7.62
N PHE A 100 -3.50 -4.99 7.97
CA PHE A 100 -2.92 -5.06 9.30
C PHE A 100 -2.41 -3.70 9.79
N LYS A 101 -2.20 -3.61 11.11
CA LYS A 101 -1.51 -2.50 11.75
C LYS A 101 -0.11 -2.93 12.17
N THR A 102 0.83 -2.02 12.06
CA THR A 102 2.22 -2.21 12.52
C THR A 102 2.83 -0.87 12.90
N THR A 103 4.01 -0.90 13.50
CA THR A 103 4.82 0.29 13.76
C THR A 103 6.04 0.32 12.83
N VAL A 104 6.56 1.51 12.59
CA VAL A 104 7.79 1.72 11.82
C VAL A 104 8.80 2.51 12.65
N TYR A 105 10.08 2.46 12.27
CA TYR A 105 11.20 3.10 12.95
C TYR A 105 11.48 2.54 14.36
N ASP A 106 11.04 1.32 14.63
CA ASP A 106 11.38 0.56 15.83
C ASP A 106 11.75 -0.89 15.44
N ASP A 107 12.26 -1.65 16.41
CA ASP A 107 12.70 -3.02 16.16
C ASP A 107 11.59 -4.06 16.39
N THR A 108 10.37 -3.62 16.72
CA THR A 108 9.25 -4.50 17.09
C THR A 108 8.23 -4.68 15.99
N GLY A 109 8.11 -3.71 15.07
CA GLY A 109 7.15 -3.73 13.96
C GLY A 109 7.59 -4.59 12.78
N PHE A 110 6.64 -5.09 12.03
CA PHE A 110 6.90 -5.78 10.77
C PHE A 110 7.38 -4.79 9.70
N ARG A 111 8.59 -5.00 9.20
CA ARG A 111 9.22 -4.11 8.22
C ARG A 111 8.75 -4.38 6.79
N TYR A 112 7.43 -4.40 6.57
CA TYR A 112 6.78 -4.64 5.27
C TYR A 112 7.35 -3.78 4.13
N TYR A 113 7.83 -2.60 4.46
CA TYR A 113 8.35 -1.59 3.52
C TYR A 113 9.74 -1.92 2.95
N LEU A 114 10.40 -2.96 3.45
CA LEU A 114 11.70 -3.42 2.91
C LEU A 114 11.54 -4.48 1.80
N PHE A 115 10.35 -5.03 1.62
CA PHE A 115 10.11 -6.09 0.65
C PHE A 115 9.56 -5.53 -0.65
N SER A 116 10.38 -5.45 -1.69
CA SER A 116 9.96 -5.10 -3.05
C SER A 116 10.24 -6.21 -4.05
N GLN A 117 11.28 -7.02 -3.83
CA GLN A 117 11.69 -8.10 -4.72
C GLN A 117 12.18 -9.29 -3.91
N ALA A 118 11.75 -10.49 -4.27
CA ALA A 118 12.24 -11.73 -3.71
C ALA A 118 13.40 -12.27 -4.54
N GLU A 119 14.49 -12.65 -3.91
CA GLU A 119 15.57 -13.39 -4.55
C GLU A 119 15.26 -14.89 -4.63
N LYS A 120 14.39 -15.38 -3.75
CA LYS A 120 13.99 -16.79 -3.62
C LYS A 120 12.50 -16.89 -3.34
N PRO A 121 11.85 -17.99 -3.77
CA PRO A 121 10.42 -18.24 -3.52
C PRO A 121 10.03 -18.17 -2.03
N GLU A 122 10.93 -18.62 -1.15
CA GLU A 122 10.71 -18.66 0.30
C GLU A 122 10.53 -17.26 0.87
N GLU A 123 11.29 -16.26 0.39
CA GLU A 123 11.20 -14.87 0.85
C GLU A 123 9.83 -14.27 0.54
N PHE A 124 9.30 -14.56 -0.65
CA PHE A 124 7.95 -14.14 -1.03
C PHE A 124 6.89 -14.80 -0.14
N THR A 125 7.01 -16.12 0.05
CA THR A 125 6.09 -16.90 0.87
C THR A 125 6.10 -16.44 2.32
N ASP A 126 7.29 -16.17 2.87
CA ASP A 126 7.46 -15.66 4.24
C ASP A 126 6.84 -14.29 4.40
N TYR A 127 7.05 -13.38 3.42
CA TYR A 127 6.43 -12.05 3.43
C TYR A 127 4.91 -12.12 3.45
N VAL A 128 4.31 -12.89 2.53
CA VAL A 128 2.87 -13.08 2.45
C VAL A 128 2.34 -13.75 3.73
N GLY A 129 3.06 -14.75 4.25
CA GLY A 129 2.74 -15.42 5.51
C GLY A 129 2.69 -14.46 6.69
N GLN A 130 3.66 -13.55 6.81
CA GLN A 130 3.69 -12.52 7.86
C GLN A 130 2.54 -11.52 7.69
N CYS A 131 2.26 -11.05 6.47
CA CYS A 131 1.12 -10.17 6.21
C CYS A 131 -0.19 -10.80 6.65
N LYS A 132 -0.40 -12.07 6.33
CA LYS A 132 -1.62 -12.81 6.72
C LYS A 132 -1.69 -13.08 8.21
N ALA A 133 -0.59 -13.40 8.86
CA ALA A 133 -0.54 -13.63 10.30
C ALA A 133 -0.87 -12.37 11.11
N LEU A 134 -0.54 -11.19 10.60
CA LEU A 134 -0.86 -9.89 11.21
C LEU A 134 -2.24 -9.36 10.82
N SER A 135 -2.88 -9.96 9.81
CA SER A 135 -4.14 -9.43 9.26
C SER A 135 -5.25 -9.38 10.30
N LEU A 136 -5.97 -8.27 10.32
CA LEU A 136 -7.09 -8.02 11.25
C LEU A 136 -8.22 -9.04 11.08
N TYR A 137 -8.30 -9.67 9.91
CA TYR A 137 -9.30 -10.69 9.57
C TYR A 137 -8.81 -11.57 8.41
N GLU A 138 -9.39 -12.73 8.28
CA GLU A 138 -9.16 -13.62 7.14
C GLU A 138 -9.92 -13.13 5.91
N THR A 139 -9.20 -12.99 4.79
CA THR A 139 -9.77 -12.61 3.49
C THR A 139 -10.18 -13.80 2.65
N GLY A 140 -9.62 -14.98 2.93
CA GLY A 140 -9.78 -16.19 2.11
C GLY A 140 -8.89 -16.20 0.85
N VAL A 141 -8.16 -15.12 0.60
CA VAL A 141 -7.26 -14.96 -0.56
C VAL A 141 -5.81 -15.02 -0.12
N THR A 142 -4.94 -15.56 -0.97
CA THR A 142 -3.49 -15.59 -0.75
C THR A 142 -2.74 -15.30 -2.05
N ALA A 143 -1.43 -15.10 -1.95
CA ALA A 143 -0.54 -14.95 -3.09
C ALA A 143 0.58 -15.99 -3.05
N GLU A 144 1.05 -16.39 -4.22
CA GLU A 144 2.14 -17.34 -4.41
C GLU A 144 3.30 -16.67 -5.15
N TYR A 145 4.51 -17.22 -5.00
CA TYR A 145 5.68 -16.71 -5.72
C TYR A 145 5.43 -16.63 -7.23
N GLY A 146 5.68 -15.46 -7.80
CA GLY A 146 5.34 -15.12 -9.19
C GLY A 146 4.11 -14.23 -9.34
N ASP A 147 3.25 -14.14 -8.31
CA ASP A 147 2.22 -13.12 -8.25
C ASP A 147 2.84 -11.72 -8.05
N ARG A 148 2.10 -10.68 -8.42
CA ARG A 148 2.50 -9.29 -8.19
C ARG A 148 1.66 -8.69 -7.08
N LEU A 149 2.33 -8.05 -6.12
CA LEU A 149 1.68 -7.42 -4.98
C LEU A 149 1.63 -5.89 -5.13
N LEU A 150 0.61 -5.33 -4.52
CA LEU A 150 0.44 -3.90 -4.29
C LEU A 150 0.24 -3.68 -2.80
N THR A 151 1.08 -2.86 -2.18
CA THR A 151 0.99 -2.52 -0.77
C THR A 151 0.66 -1.04 -0.60
N LEU A 152 -0.45 -0.73 0.04
CA LEU A 152 -0.84 0.64 0.39
C LEU A 152 -0.57 0.89 1.86
N SER A 153 0.06 2.01 2.18
CA SER A 153 0.43 2.34 3.55
C SER A 153 0.07 3.78 3.91
N THR A 154 -0.52 3.94 5.08
CA THR A 154 -0.84 5.25 5.64
C THR A 154 -0.56 5.29 7.15
N CYS A 155 -0.46 6.51 7.71
CA CYS A 155 -0.31 6.69 9.16
C CYS A 155 -1.57 6.22 9.90
N GLU A 156 -1.35 5.55 11.02
CA GLU A 156 -2.36 5.13 11.96
C GLU A 156 -1.98 5.69 13.34
N TYR A 157 -2.94 6.23 14.09
CA TYR A 157 -2.63 7.08 15.25
C TYR A 157 -2.92 6.42 16.62
N SER A 158 -3.27 5.13 16.64
CA SER A 158 -3.44 4.41 17.92
C SER A 158 -2.10 4.08 18.59
N SER A 159 -1.01 4.13 17.84
CA SER A 159 0.36 3.94 18.35
C SER A 159 1.34 4.96 17.77
N THR A 160 2.44 5.19 18.49
CA THR A 160 3.55 6.01 17.97
C THR A 160 4.13 5.34 16.71
N ASN A 161 4.28 6.12 15.63
CA ASN A 161 4.74 5.61 14.33
C ASN A 161 3.87 4.47 13.74
N GLY A 162 2.60 4.41 14.13
CA GLY A 162 1.64 3.42 13.62
C GLY A 162 1.39 3.55 12.13
N ARG A 163 1.17 2.42 11.49
CA ARG A 163 0.75 2.30 10.08
C ARG A 163 -0.41 1.35 9.96
N LEU A 164 -1.37 1.73 9.13
CA LEU A 164 -2.30 0.78 8.52
C LEU A 164 -1.77 0.41 7.15
N VAL A 165 -1.74 -0.89 6.89
CA VAL A 165 -1.21 -1.47 5.65
C VAL A 165 -2.27 -2.36 5.02
N VAL A 166 -2.51 -2.16 3.72
CA VAL A 166 -3.39 -2.99 2.90
C VAL A 166 -2.53 -3.63 1.82
N VAL A 167 -2.48 -4.95 1.78
CA VAL A 167 -1.73 -5.72 0.79
C VAL A 167 -2.71 -6.40 -0.15
N ALA A 168 -2.49 -6.27 -1.44
CA ALA A 168 -3.34 -6.85 -2.47
C ALA A 168 -2.49 -7.58 -3.51
N LYS A 169 -3.08 -8.57 -4.17
CA LYS A 169 -2.48 -9.38 -5.23
C LYS A 169 -3.10 -9.01 -6.58
N LYS A 170 -2.30 -8.89 -7.64
CA LYS A 170 -2.77 -8.66 -9.01
C LYS A 170 -3.68 -9.81 -9.47
N LEU A 171 -4.81 -9.47 -10.08
CA LEU A 171 -5.75 -10.40 -10.72
C LEU A 171 -5.35 -10.75 -12.15
#